data_1465c64a63287383e4678463d9d8c3f7
#
_entry.id   1465c64a63287383e4678463d9d8c3f7
#
_cell.length_a   1.000
_cell.length_b   1.000
_cell.length_c   1.000
_cell.angle_alpha   90.00
_cell.angle_beta   90.00
_cell.angle_gamma   90.00
#
_symmetry.space_group_name_H-M   'P 1'
#
loop_
_entity.id
_entity.type
_entity.pdbx_description
1 polymer ?
#
loop_
_entity_poly.entity_id
_entity_poly.type
_entity_poly.pdbx_seq_one_letter_code
_entity_poly.pdbx_strand_id
1 'polypeptide(L)'
;MRVRRILVAVKDPQAKSLPAVVKAAQLARAWGAELELFHGISTTVYTDIFCLQSGNLLDIERELRAQLLQPLERIAARLRKHAINVTVSAEYDFPVYEAIVRQARHIKADLIVAECHSGRRLAPWLLQLTDWELLQKSPLPVLLIKSSRPYRHPVVLAAIDPTHAFSKPTRLDAEILRSSTAVQRALRGSLHAVHAYMSLPLYVGADLAANAEVVTEIEETAAAHAAKQFGRALKTAHVPRARRYLIEQSAVQAIPAVARRISSAIVVMGAISRSGLKRIFIGNTAERVLNDLTCDVLVVKPRGFKSPVARASRGIRLIATGATML
;
A
#
# COMPACT_ATOMS: atom_id res chain seq x y z
N MET A 1 -12.36 -1.15 -8.95
CA MET A 1 -12.08 -0.08 -7.98
C MET A 1 -12.32 1.24 -8.70
N ARG A 2 -13.16 2.12 -8.16
CA ARG A 2 -13.34 3.49 -8.65
C ARG A 2 -12.62 4.39 -7.65
N VAL A 3 -11.57 5.06 -8.08
CA VAL A 3 -10.79 5.97 -7.23
C VAL A 3 -11.17 7.40 -7.59
N ARG A 4 -11.70 8.14 -6.62
CA ARG A 4 -12.07 9.55 -6.76
C ARG A 4 -11.17 10.47 -5.97
N ARG A 5 -10.59 9.94 -4.89
CA ARG A 5 -9.76 10.73 -3.98
C ARG A 5 -8.58 9.92 -3.47
N ILE A 6 -7.38 10.49 -3.57
CA ILE A 6 -6.12 9.88 -3.19
C ILE A 6 -5.47 10.74 -2.11
N LEU A 7 -5.14 10.13 -0.97
CA LEU A 7 -4.27 10.76 0.02
C LEU A 7 -2.83 10.38 -0.27
N VAL A 8 -1.96 11.38 -0.36
CA VAL A 8 -0.51 11.17 -0.48
C VAL A 8 0.16 11.54 0.83
N ALA A 9 0.70 10.55 1.53
CA ALA A 9 1.49 10.77 2.73
C ALA A 9 2.88 11.25 2.34
N VAL A 10 3.10 12.56 2.43
CA VAL A 10 4.37 13.21 2.10
C VAL A 10 5.27 13.16 3.33
N LYS A 11 6.38 12.43 3.24
CA LYS A 11 7.30 12.23 4.35
C LYS A 11 8.14 13.48 4.65
N ASP A 12 8.74 14.03 3.61
CA ASP A 12 9.54 15.25 3.68
C ASP A 12 9.14 16.17 2.51
N PRO A 13 8.37 17.22 2.79
CA PRO A 13 7.93 18.16 1.76
C PRO A 13 9.07 18.99 1.13
N GLN A 14 10.27 18.97 1.73
CA GLN A 14 11.46 19.67 1.21
C GLN A 14 12.39 18.77 0.40
N ALA A 15 12.09 17.47 0.33
CA ALA A 15 12.91 16.52 -0.42
C ALA A 15 13.00 16.90 -1.92
N LYS A 16 14.22 16.75 -2.48
CA LYS A 16 14.45 16.99 -3.92
C LYS A 16 13.66 16.08 -4.84
N SER A 17 13.36 14.87 -4.38
CA SER A 17 12.60 13.86 -5.12
C SER A 17 11.41 13.40 -4.27
N LEU A 18 10.23 13.37 -4.88
CA LEU A 18 8.96 13.00 -4.26
C LEU A 18 8.25 11.93 -5.10
N PRO A 19 8.79 10.69 -5.16
CA PRO A 19 8.26 9.66 -6.03
C PRO A 19 6.82 9.28 -5.71
N ALA A 20 6.40 9.33 -4.45
CA ALA A 20 5.01 9.11 -4.07
C ALA A 20 4.08 10.15 -4.70
N VAL A 21 4.45 11.42 -4.67
CA VAL A 21 3.68 12.53 -5.28
C VAL A 21 3.60 12.35 -6.79
N VAL A 22 4.73 12.07 -7.45
CA VAL A 22 4.78 11.89 -8.92
C VAL A 22 3.88 10.74 -9.36
N LYS A 23 3.95 9.60 -8.70
CA LYS A 23 3.15 8.42 -9.05
C LYS A 23 1.67 8.57 -8.69
N ALA A 24 1.37 9.22 -7.57
CA ALA A 24 0.00 9.57 -7.23
C ALA A 24 -0.62 10.53 -8.25
N ALA A 25 0.15 11.51 -8.73
CA ALA A 25 -0.30 12.42 -9.78
C ALA A 25 -0.57 11.70 -11.12
N GLN A 26 0.24 10.70 -11.49
CA GLN A 26 -0.02 9.86 -12.65
C GLN A 26 -1.35 9.10 -12.51
N LEU A 27 -1.59 8.50 -11.34
CA LEU A 27 -2.84 7.79 -11.05
C LEU A 27 -4.04 8.74 -10.99
N ALA A 28 -3.90 9.89 -10.32
CA ALA A 28 -4.96 10.90 -10.23
C ALA A 28 -5.40 11.40 -11.62
N ARG A 29 -4.43 11.72 -12.48
CA ARG A 29 -4.72 12.12 -13.86
C ARG A 29 -5.44 11.01 -14.64
N ALA A 30 -5.01 9.77 -14.49
CA ALA A 30 -5.60 8.64 -15.21
C ALA A 30 -7.03 8.30 -14.74
N TRP A 31 -7.36 8.56 -13.48
CA TRP A 31 -8.68 8.31 -12.91
C TRP A 31 -9.59 9.56 -12.84
N GLY A 32 -9.05 10.75 -13.10
CA GLY A 32 -9.75 12.01 -12.81
C GLY A 32 -9.99 12.19 -11.31
N ALA A 33 -9.05 11.77 -10.48
CA ALA A 33 -9.17 11.79 -9.03
C ALA A 33 -8.55 13.07 -8.43
N GLU A 34 -9.11 13.50 -7.30
CA GLU A 34 -8.54 14.56 -6.46
C GLU A 34 -7.36 14.02 -5.66
N LEU A 35 -6.36 14.88 -5.41
CA LEU A 35 -5.25 14.57 -4.53
C LEU A 35 -5.32 15.40 -3.25
N GLU A 36 -4.97 14.79 -2.13
CA GLU A 36 -4.58 15.52 -0.94
C GLU A 36 -3.14 15.18 -0.57
N LEU A 37 -2.29 16.20 -0.47
CA LEU A 37 -0.93 16.08 0.04
C LEU A 37 -1.00 16.28 1.55
N PHE A 38 -0.69 15.22 2.30
CA PHE A 38 -0.75 15.21 3.75
C PHE A 38 0.64 14.99 4.34
N HIS A 39 1.03 15.82 5.30
CA HIS A 39 2.25 15.66 6.07
C HIS A 39 1.94 15.42 7.55
N GLY A 40 2.28 14.23 8.02
CA GLY A 40 2.21 13.91 9.45
C GLY A 40 3.52 14.25 10.14
N ILE A 41 3.45 15.04 11.21
CA ILE A 41 4.61 15.55 11.91
C ILE A 41 4.69 14.85 13.28
N SER A 42 5.79 14.12 13.49
CA SER A 42 6.04 13.39 14.73
C SER A 42 7.03 14.09 15.68
N THR A 43 7.72 15.10 15.17
CA THR A 43 8.67 15.85 15.98
C THR A 43 7.89 16.76 16.93
N THR A 44 8.07 16.58 18.22
CA THR A 44 7.65 17.59 19.19
C THR A 44 8.40 18.87 18.86
N VAL A 45 7.70 19.85 18.31
CA VAL A 45 8.21 21.21 18.30
C VAL A 45 8.24 21.61 19.77
N TYR A 46 9.41 21.55 20.38
CA TYR A 46 9.66 22.34 21.57
C TYR A 46 9.59 23.79 21.09
N THR A 47 8.40 24.33 21.07
CA THR A 47 8.21 25.77 21.12
C THR A 47 8.81 26.15 22.45
N ASP A 48 10.02 26.74 22.42
CA ASP A 48 10.61 27.25 23.62
C ASP A 48 9.53 28.03 24.37
N ILE A 49 9.20 27.56 25.60
CA ILE A 49 8.18 28.20 26.44
C ILE A 49 8.50 29.69 26.60
N PHE A 50 9.75 30.09 26.40
CA PHE A 50 10.21 31.47 26.31
C PHE A 50 9.63 32.29 25.14
N CYS A 51 9.35 31.69 23.99
CA CYS A 51 8.70 32.38 22.88
C CYS A 51 7.21 32.66 23.13
N LEU A 52 6.59 31.95 24.09
CA LEU A 52 5.19 32.16 24.46
C LEU A 52 4.96 33.39 25.34
N GLN A 53 6.03 33.98 25.90
CA GLN A 53 5.90 35.15 26.78
C GLN A 53 5.89 36.51 26.08
N SER A 54 6.25 36.59 24.80
CA SER A 54 6.44 37.86 24.11
C SER A 54 5.67 38.04 22.81
N GLY A 55 4.86 37.06 22.37
CA GLY A 55 4.13 37.13 21.11
C GLY A 55 2.65 36.83 21.22
N ASN A 56 1.86 37.36 20.31
CA ASN A 56 0.47 37.00 20.16
C ASN A 56 0.43 35.53 19.70
N LEU A 57 -0.10 34.60 20.52
CA LEU A 57 -0.22 33.17 20.23
C LEU A 57 -0.79 32.89 18.84
N LEU A 58 -1.69 33.75 18.36
CA LEU A 58 -2.31 33.63 17.04
C LEU A 58 -1.30 33.87 15.90
N ASP A 59 -0.35 34.74 16.08
CA ASP A 59 0.65 35.06 15.05
C ASP A 59 1.72 33.96 15.00
N ILE A 60 2.13 33.41 16.13
CA ILE A 60 3.02 32.25 16.22
C ILE A 60 2.37 31.02 15.54
N GLU A 61 1.10 30.77 15.81
CA GLU A 61 0.35 29.70 15.16
C GLU A 61 0.25 29.89 13.65
N ARG A 62 -0.01 31.12 13.18
CA ARG A 62 -0.04 31.45 11.74
C ARG A 62 1.31 31.24 11.08
N GLU A 63 2.38 31.67 11.70
CA GLU A 63 3.73 31.55 11.15
C GLU A 63 4.17 30.07 11.09
N LEU A 64 3.97 29.31 12.14
CA LEU A 64 4.23 27.88 12.18
C LEU A 64 3.41 27.15 11.10
N ARG A 65 2.13 27.48 10.99
CA ARG A 65 1.25 26.96 9.95
C ARG A 65 1.75 27.27 8.55
N ALA A 66 2.16 28.52 8.32
CA ALA A 66 2.71 28.94 7.03
C ALA A 66 3.99 28.17 6.69
N GLN A 67 4.91 28.03 7.63
CA GLN A 67 6.18 27.31 7.45
C GLN A 67 5.94 25.82 7.09
N LEU A 68 4.98 25.18 7.71
CA LEU A 68 4.70 23.76 7.49
C LEU A 68 3.92 23.50 6.19
N LEU A 69 2.97 24.36 5.85
CA LEU A 69 2.13 24.18 4.68
C LEU A 69 2.76 24.73 3.40
N GLN A 70 3.62 25.74 3.48
CA GLN A 70 4.23 26.38 2.32
C GLN A 70 4.98 25.41 1.39
N PRO A 71 5.80 24.45 1.89
CA PRO A 71 6.44 23.47 1.03
C PRO A 71 5.41 22.58 0.30
N LEU A 72 4.35 22.14 1.00
CA LEU A 72 3.27 21.35 0.39
C LEU A 72 2.51 22.18 -0.66
N GLU A 73 2.21 23.44 -0.38
CA GLU A 73 1.55 24.33 -1.33
C GLU A 73 2.37 24.58 -2.60
N ARG A 74 3.70 24.70 -2.48
CA ARG A 74 4.58 24.76 -3.67
C ARG A 74 4.46 23.52 -4.55
N ILE A 75 4.37 22.34 -3.94
CA ILE A 75 4.17 21.08 -4.66
C ILE A 75 2.77 21.06 -5.29
N ALA A 76 1.73 21.41 -4.54
CA ALA A 76 0.35 21.46 -4.99
C ALA A 76 0.15 22.44 -6.16
N ALA A 77 0.75 23.61 -6.08
CA ALA A 77 0.68 24.63 -7.15
C ALA A 77 1.26 24.10 -8.48
N ARG A 78 2.37 23.33 -8.43
CA ARG A 78 2.90 22.69 -9.63
C ARG A 78 1.94 21.65 -10.22
N LEU A 79 1.30 20.85 -9.37
CA LEU A 79 0.35 19.84 -9.82
C LEU A 79 -0.95 20.43 -10.38
N ARG A 80 -1.44 21.53 -9.78
CA ARG A 80 -2.62 22.26 -10.27
C ARG A 80 -2.41 22.83 -11.69
N LYS A 81 -1.17 23.24 -12.04
CA LYS A 81 -0.82 23.65 -13.42
C LYS A 81 -1.05 22.51 -14.44
N HIS A 82 -1.11 21.27 -13.99
CA HIS A 82 -1.39 20.11 -14.82
C HIS A 82 -2.83 19.60 -14.69
N ALA A 83 -3.76 20.47 -14.32
CA ALA A 83 -5.19 20.18 -14.18
C ALA A 83 -5.52 19.07 -13.19
N ILE A 84 -4.73 18.94 -12.12
CA ILE A 84 -5.02 18.02 -11.01
C ILE A 84 -5.57 18.87 -9.86
N ASN A 85 -6.75 18.50 -9.35
CA ASN A 85 -7.28 19.13 -8.13
C ASN A 85 -6.48 18.65 -6.92
N VAL A 86 -5.80 19.56 -6.23
CA VAL A 86 -4.90 19.25 -5.12
C VAL A 86 -5.19 20.13 -3.92
N THR A 87 -5.41 19.51 -2.78
CA THR A 87 -5.47 20.14 -1.46
C THR A 87 -4.27 19.75 -0.63
N VAL A 88 -3.96 20.54 0.40
CA VAL A 88 -2.86 20.26 1.32
C VAL A 88 -3.32 20.32 2.76
N SER A 89 -2.75 19.48 3.60
CA SER A 89 -2.97 19.49 5.03
C SER A 89 -1.77 18.90 5.78
N ALA A 90 -1.63 19.26 7.04
CA ALA A 90 -0.64 18.68 7.94
C ALA A 90 -1.26 18.46 9.32
N GLU A 91 -0.74 17.50 10.08
CA GLU A 91 -1.20 17.21 11.44
C GLU A 91 -0.02 16.84 12.33
N TYR A 92 0.04 17.49 13.48
CA TYR A 92 0.91 17.06 14.58
C TYR A 92 0.22 15.92 15.30
N ASP A 93 0.74 14.70 15.17
CA ASP A 93 0.25 13.57 15.94
C ASP A 93 1.26 12.43 15.99
N PHE A 94 1.21 11.67 17.06
CA PHE A 94 2.00 10.47 17.24
C PHE A 94 1.11 9.30 17.65
N PRO A 95 1.26 8.16 17.01
CA PRO A 95 2.14 7.85 15.87
C PRO A 95 1.58 8.33 14.52
N VAL A 96 2.45 8.74 13.60
CA VAL A 96 2.12 9.36 12.31
C VAL A 96 1.17 8.52 11.44
N TYR A 97 1.29 7.18 11.46
CA TYR A 97 0.38 6.33 10.67
C TYR A 97 -1.08 6.51 11.09
N GLU A 98 -1.35 6.82 12.34
CA GLU A 98 -2.72 7.09 12.80
C GLU A 98 -3.27 8.39 12.21
N ALA A 99 -2.47 9.45 12.18
CA ALA A 99 -2.82 10.70 11.53
C ALA A 99 -3.14 10.48 10.03
N ILE A 100 -2.29 9.73 9.31
CA ILE A 100 -2.50 9.37 7.91
C ILE A 100 -3.84 8.63 7.73
N VAL A 101 -4.12 7.63 8.56
CA VAL A 101 -5.36 6.84 8.47
C VAL A 101 -6.59 7.69 8.82
N ARG A 102 -6.51 8.55 9.83
CA ARG A 102 -7.60 9.47 10.22
C ARG A 102 -7.91 10.45 9.11
N GLN A 103 -6.86 11.10 8.57
CA GLN A 103 -7.02 12.04 7.47
C GLN A 103 -7.63 11.37 6.24
N ALA A 104 -7.11 10.20 5.86
CA ALA A 104 -7.67 9.44 4.73
C ALA A 104 -9.16 9.12 4.90
N ARG A 105 -9.58 8.78 6.12
CA ARG A 105 -11.01 8.57 6.44
C ARG A 105 -11.81 9.86 6.40
N HIS A 106 -11.26 10.95 6.94
CA HIS A 106 -11.92 12.24 6.98
C HIS A 106 -12.27 12.75 5.58
N ILE A 107 -11.31 12.70 4.67
CA ILE A 107 -11.51 13.10 3.28
C ILE A 107 -12.21 12.04 2.44
N LYS A 108 -12.56 10.88 3.01
CA LYS A 108 -13.12 9.72 2.29
C LYS A 108 -12.24 9.30 1.12
N ALA A 109 -10.94 9.18 1.36
CA ALA A 109 -10.00 8.70 0.35
C ALA A 109 -10.32 7.24 -0.06
N ASP A 110 -10.02 6.91 -1.31
CA ASP A 110 -10.16 5.55 -1.85
C ASP A 110 -8.81 4.83 -1.87
N LEU A 111 -7.70 5.58 -1.80
CA LEU A 111 -6.34 5.09 -1.86
C LEU A 111 -5.42 5.98 -1.02
N ILE A 112 -4.51 5.35 -0.29
CA ILE A 112 -3.36 6.03 0.34
C ILE A 112 -2.12 5.69 -0.49
N VAL A 113 -1.32 6.72 -0.82
CA VAL A 113 -0.01 6.56 -1.44
C VAL A 113 1.04 7.04 -0.45
N ALA A 114 1.99 6.19 -0.12
CA ALA A 114 3.05 6.49 0.84
C ALA A 114 4.40 6.05 0.29
N GLU A 115 5.46 6.75 0.67
CA GLU A 115 6.82 6.40 0.29
C GLU A 115 7.45 5.46 1.32
N CYS A 116 8.05 4.37 0.84
CA CYS A 116 8.75 3.44 1.71
C CYS A 116 10.00 4.11 2.31
N HIS A 117 10.26 3.87 3.57
CA HIS A 117 11.45 4.34 4.23
C HIS A 117 12.67 3.54 3.78
N SER A 118 13.24 3.92 2.64
CA SER A 118 14.54 3.43 2.17
C SER A 118 15.65 4.39 2.61
N GLY A 119 16.03 4.34 3.87
CA GLY A 119 17.12 5.15 4.40
C GLY A 119 18.23 4.30 5.03
N ARG A 120 19.50 4.77 4.94
CA ARG A 120 20.66 4.18 5.62
C ARG A 120 20.31 3.85 7.08
N ARG A 121 20.49 2.62 7.45
CA ARG A 121 20.12 1.98 8.71
C ARG A 121 20.93 2.55 9.90
N LEU A 122 20.59 3.74 10.41
CA LEU A 122 21.08 4.18 11.71
C LEU A 122 20.14 3.73 12.85
N ALA A 123 18.86 3.45 12.54
CA ALA A 123 17.93 2.82 13.47
C ALA A 123 16.86 2.05 12.65
N PRO A 124 17.16 0.83 12.16
CA PRO A 124 16.30 0.09 11.23
C PRO A 124 14.91 -0.20 11.78
N TRP A 125 14.77 -0.33 13.08
CA TRP A 125 13.55 -0.72 13.78
C TRP A 125 12.56 0.44 14.02
N LEU A 126 13.01 1.68 14.08
CA LEU A 126 12.12 2.83 14.31
C LEU A 126 11.42 3.34 13.04
N LEU A 127 12.07 3.21 11.89
CA LEU A 127 11.57 3.70 10.60
C LEU A 127 10.70 2.67 9.87
N GLN A 128 10.86 1.38 10.16
CA GLN A 128 10.01 0.32 9.65
C GLN A 128 8.61 0.29 10.30
N LEU A 129 8.48 0.80 11.50
CA LEU A 129 7.21 0.77 12.25
C LEU A 129 6.09 1.54 11.53
N THR A 130 6.34 2.72 10.99
CA THR A 130 5.29 3.55 10.38
C THR A 130 4.72 2.92 9.11
N ASP A 131 5.57 2.37 8.24
CA ASP A 131 5.11 1.73 6.98
C ASP A 131 4.31 0.46 7.28
N TRP A 132 4.83 -0.38 8.20
CA TRP A 132 4.18 -1.61 8.61
C TRP A 132 2.85 -1.36 9.32
N GLU A 133 2.82 -0.42 10.24
CA GLU A 133 1.62 -0.04 10.97
C GLU A 133 0.55 0.53 10.02
N LEU A 134 0.97 1.34 9.04
CA LEU A 134 0.06 1.85 8.00
C LEU A 134 -0.54 0.70 7.18
N LEU A 135 0.32 -0.23 6.72
CA LEU A 135 -0.11 -1.40 5.97
C LEU A 135 -1.01 -2.32 6.79
N GLN A 136 -0.75 -2.48 8.09
CA GLN A 136 -1.56 -3.31 8.98
C GLN A 136 -2.91 -2.68 9.29
N LYS A 137 -2.91 -1.41 9.66
CA LYS A 137 -4.05 -0.76 10.33
C LYS A 137 -4.92 0.07 9.42
N SER A 138 -4.45 0.42 8.21
CA SER A 138 -5.27 1.12 7.24
C SER A 138 -6.45 0.25 6.77
N PRO A 139 -7.68 0.77 6.77
CA PRO A 139 -8.84 0.11 6.18
C PRO A 139 -8.91 0.31 4.66
N LEU A 140 -8.10 1.22 4.14
CA LEU A 140 -8.03 1.57 2.73
C LEU A 140 -6.86 0.86 2.07
N PRO A 141 -6.90 0.64 0.76
CA PRO A 141 -5.73 0.22 0.00
C PRO A 141 -4.57 1.19 0.19
N VAL A 142 -3.36 0.64 0.35
CA VAL A 142 -2.13 1.43 0.49
C VAL A 142 -1.16 1.05 -0.62
N LEU A 143 -0.78 2.04 -1.44
CA LEU A 143 0.28 1.92 -2.43
C LEU A 143 1.59 2.42 -1.82
N LEU A 144 2.48 1.48 -1.50
CA LEU A 144 3.79 1.76 -0.96
C LEU A 144 4.80 1.92 -2.11
N ILE A 145 5.38 3.11 -2.21
CA ILE A 145 6.33 3.46 -3.26
C ILE A 145 7.75 3.12 -2.81
N LYS A 146 8.40 2.25 -3.56
CA LYS A 146 9.78 1.79 -3.34
C LYS A 146 10.72 2.24 -4.44
N SER A 147 10.20 2.51 -5.63
CA SER A 147 10.97 2.92 -6.80
C SER A 147 10.72 4.38 -7.13
N SER A 148 11.77 5.13 -7.49
CA SER A 148 11.65 6.52 -7.94
C SER A 148 11.21 6.65 -9.40
N ARG A 149 11.26 5.57 -10.20
CA ARG A 149 10.94 5.60 -11.63
C ARG A 149 9.45 5.83 -11.84
N PRO A 150 9.03 6.84 -12.64
CA PRO A 150 7.64 7.04 -13.02
C PRO A 150 7.08 5.83 -13.78
N TYR A 151 5.76 5.63 -13.72
CA TYR A 151 5.12 4.55 -14.45
C TYR A 151 5.08 4.85 -15.96
N ARG A 152 5.52 3.86 -16.76
CA ARG A 152 5.43 3.87 -18.22
C ARG A 152 4.93 2.51 -18.67
N HIS A 153 3.63 2.39 -18.97
CA HIS A 153 2.99 1.11 -19.30
C HIS A 153 3.39 -0.04 -18.35
N PRO A 154 3.20 0.11 -17.03
CA PRO A 154 3.80 -0.79 -16.05
C PRO A 154 3.25 -2.21 -16.14
N VAL A 155 4.10 -3.17 -15.85
CA VAL A 155 3.69 -4.53 -15.54
C VAL A 155 3.12 -4.54 -14.11
N VAL A 156 1.85 -4.95 -13.99
CA VAL A 156 1.14 -5.12 -12.71
C VAL A 156 0.99 -6.61 -12.44
N LEU A 157 1.54 -7.10 -11.33
CA LEU A 157 1.46 -8.50 -10.91
C LEU A 157 0.44 -8.66 -9.78
N ALA A 158 -0.62 -9.38 -10.01
CA ALA A 158 -1.59 -9.77 -8.99
C ALA A 158 -1.12 -11.05 -8.28
N ALA A 159 -0.80 -10.98 -6.99
CA ALA A 159 -0.46 -12.14 -6.18
C ALA A 159 -1.72 -12.62 -5.44
N ILE A 160 -2.29 -13.74 -5.89
CA ILE A 160 -3.51 -14.33 -5.33
C ILE A 160 -3.24 -15.74 -4.79
N ASP A 161 -4.14 -16.20 -3.92
CA ASP A 161 -4.01 -17.51 -3.30
C ASP A 161 -5.38 -18.20 -3.17
N PRO A 162 -5.93 -18.69 -4.26
CA PRO A 162 -7.28 -19.24 -4.32
C PRO A 162 -7.45 -20.59 -3.63
N THR A 163 -6.35 -21.27 -3.26
CA THR A 163 -6.39 -22.59 -2.61
C THR A 163 -6.62 -22.54 -1.09
N HIS A 164 -6.31 -21.41 -0.44
CA HIS A 164 -6.46 -21.24 1.01
C HIS A 164 -7.78 -20.55 1.40
N ALA A 165 -8.89 -20.94 0.75
CA ALA A 165 -10.20 -20.33 0.95
C ALA A 165 -10.72 -20.34 2.40
N PHE A 166 -10.34 -21.37 3.18
CA PHE A 166 -10.80 -21.55 4.57
C PHE A 166 -10.15 -20.59 5.59
N SER A 167 -8.97 -20.05 5.28
CA SER A 167 -8.22 -19.16 6.17
C SER A 167 -8.31 -17.69 5.77
N LYS A 168 -9.04 -17.35 4.69
CA LYS A 168 -9.16 -15.99 4.16
C LYS A 168 -10.58 -15.48 4.28
N PRO A 169 -10.75 -14.18 4.58
CA PRO A 169 -12.03 -13.52 4.37
C PRO A 169 -12.46 -13.70 2.92
N THR A 170 -13.68 -14.19 2.74
CA THR A 170 -14.31 -14.36 1.43
C THR A 170 -14.09 -13.12 0.57
N ARG A 171 -13.54 -13.31 -0.65
CA ARG A 171 -13.37 -12.31 -1.71
C ARG A 171 -12.08 -11.46 -1.71
N LEU A 172 -11.06 -11.75 -0.90
CA LEU A 172 -9.83 -10.96 -0.96
C LEU A 172 -9.14 -11.07 -2.33
N ASP A 173 -9.06 -12.27 -2.92
CA ASP A 173 -8.48 -12.45 -4.24
C ASP A 173 -9.26 -11.65 -5.32
N ALA A 174 -10.57 -11.54 -5.18
CA ALA A 174 -11.39 -10.71 -6.06
C ALA A 174 -11.08 -9.20 -5.89
N GLU A 175 -10.78 -8.73 -4.67
CA GLU A 175 -10.36 -7.34 -4.44
C GLU A 175 -8.95 -7.10 -4.99
N ILE A 176 -8.02 -8.05 -4.85
CA ILE A 176 -6.68 -7.98 -5.45
C ILE A 176 -6.81 -7.85 -6.97
N LEU A 177 -7.54 -8.74 -7.62
CA LEU A 177 -7.73 -8.74 -9.08
C LEU A 177 -8.43 -7.47 -9.56
N ARG A 178 -9.46 -7.00 -8.84
CA ARG A 178 -10.17 -5.76 -9.17
C ARG A 178 -9.24 -4.54 -9.08
N SER A 179 -8.41 -4.47 -8.03
CA SER A 179 -7.47 -3.37 -7.84
C SER A 179 -6.35 -3.41 -8.88
N SER A 180 -5.81 -4.61 -9.17
CA SER A 180 -4.80 -4.82 -10.21
C SER A 180 -5.31 -4.39 -11.59
N THR A 181 -6.52 -4.80 -11.95
CA THR A 181 -7.17 -4.42 -13.22
C THR A 181 -7.40 -2.91 -13.29
N ALA A 182 -7.83 -2.27 -12.20
CA ALA A 182 -8.04 -0.83 -12.16
C ALA A 182 -6.74 -0.05 -12.37
N VAL A 183 -5.66 -0.44 -11.71
CA VAL A 183 -4.33 0.18 -11.87
C VAL A 183 -3.77 -0.07 -13.26
N GLN A 184 -3.86 -1.31 -13.75
CA GLN A 184 -3.38 -1.68 -15.08
C GLN A 184 -4.07 -0.85 -16.18
N ARG A 185 -5.40 -0.69 -16.11
CA ARG A 185 -6.16 0.11 -17.07
C ARG A 185 -5.80 1.58 -16.99
N ALA A 186 -5.72 2.15 -15.80
CA ALA A 186 -5.37 3.55 -15.57
C ALA A 186 -4.00 3.89 -16.15
N LEU A 187 -3.03 3.04 -15.95
CA LEU A 187 -1.65 3.25 -16.39
C LEU A 187 -1.35 2.67 -17.78
N ARG A 188 -2.37 2.11 -18.47
CA ARG A 188 -2.24 1.44 -19.77
C ARG A 188 -1.14 0.37 -19.79
N GLY A 189 -0.99 -0.33 -18.66
CA GLY A 189 0.02 -1.35 -18.46
C GLY A 189 -0.44 -2.75 -18.85
N SER A 190 0.29 -3.77 -18.41
CA SER A 190 -0.07 -5.17 -18.57
C SER A 190 -0.40 -5.83 -17.23
N LEU A 191 -1.43 -6.71 -17.23
CA LEU A 191 -1.80 -7.47 -16.03
C LEU A 191 -1.26 -8.88 -16.11
N HIS A 192 -0.57 -9.29 -15.08
CA HIS A 192 -0.05 -10.62 -14.84
C HIS A 192 -0.60 -11.15 -13.50
N ALA A 193 -0.64 -12.45 -13.33
CA ALA A 193 -1.10 -13.08 -12.10
C ALA A 193 -0.15 -14.20 -11.67
N VAL A 194 0.09 -14.30 -10.37
CA VAL A 194 0.86 -15.38 -9.76
C VAL A 194 0.07 -16.04 -8.64
N HIS A 195 0.12 -17.37 -8.60
CA HIS A 195 -0.30 -18.20 -7.49
C HIS A 195 0.85 -19.15 -7.15
N ALA A 196 1.28 -19.12 -5.90
CA ALA A 196 2.27 -20.02 -5.34
C ALA A 196 1.55 -21.10 -4.53
N TYR A 197 1.89 -22.35 -4.76
CA TYR A 197 1.34 -23.48 -4.02
C TYR A 197 2.47 -24.42 -3.58
N MET A 198 2.19 -25.25 -2.59
CA MET A 198 3.07 -26.31 -2.13
C MET A 198 2.30 -27.63 -2.20
N SER A 199 2.87 -28.61 -2.87
CA SER A 199 2.25 -29.93 -3.05
C SER A 199 2.36 -30.78 -1.79
N LEU A 200 3.51 -30.72 -1.12
CA LEU A 200 3.75 -31.48 0.09
C LEU A 200 3.75 -30.57 1.33
N PRO A 201 3.06 -30.93 2.42
CA PRO A 201 3.25 -30.28 3.70
C PRO A 201 4.70 -30.45 4.16
N LEU A 202 5.30 -29.42 4.76
CA LEU A 202 6.65 -29.46 5.34
C LEU A 202 6.88 -30.57 6.39
N TYR A 203 5.84 -31.28 6.80
CA TYR A 203 5.83 -32.32 7.81
C TYR A 203 5.24 -33.64 7.27
N VAL A 204 5.66 -34.04 6.07
CA VAL A 204 5.39 -35.44 5.64
C VAL A 204 6.32 -36.34 6.42
N GLY A 205 5.75 -37.26 7.20
CA GLY A 205 6.55 -38.22 7.95
C GLY A 205 7.47 -39.06 7.03
N ALA A 206 8.61 -39.46 7.52
CA ALA A 206 9.61 -40.19 6.75
C ALA A 206 9.03 -41.44 6.04
N ASP A 207 8.03 -42.09 6.63
CA ASP A 207 7.35 -43.25 6.07
C ASP A 207 6.54 -42.96 4.79
N LEU A 208 5.92 -41.79 4.70
CA LEU A 208 5.22 -41.36 3.48
C LEU A 208 6.21 -40.92 2.39
N ALA A 209 7.30 -40.27 2.78
CA ALA A 209 8.34 -39.83 1.83
C ALA A 209 9.08 -41.04 1.19
N ALA A 210 9.04 -42.23 1.81
CA ALA A 210 9.63 -43.43 1.26
C ALA A 210 8.81 -44.07 0.11
N ASN A 211 7.54 -43.66 -0.10
CA ASN A 211 6.71 -44.19 -1.18
C ASN A 211 6.59 -43.16 -2.33
N ALA A 212 7.45 -43.30 -3.34
CA ALA A 212 7.54 -42.39 -4.48
C ALA A 212 6.22 -42.27 -5.28
N GLU A 213 5.44 -43.37 -5.39
CA GLU A 213 4.14 -43.32 -6.12
C GLU A 213 3.13 -42.43 -5.40
N VAL A 214 3.01 -42.60 -4.07
CA VAL A 214 2.10 -41.79 -3.25
C VAL A 214 2.50 -40.32 -3.29
N VAL A 215 3.79 -40.02 -3.22
CA VAL A 215 4.30 -38.66 -3.32
C VAL A 215 3.92 -38.02 -4.67
N THR A 216 4.14 -38.77 -5.77
CA THR A 216 3.80 -38.30 -7.12
C THR A 216 2.29 -38.04 -7.27
N GLU A 217 1.44 -38.91 -6.78
CA GLU A 217 -0.02 -38.75 -6.82
C GLU A 217 -0.47 -37.52 -6.01
N ILE A 218 0.12 -37.28 -4.85
CA ILE A 218 -0.15 -36.07 -4.04
C ILE A 218 0.26 -34.82 -4.79
N GLU A 219 1.44 -34.81 -5.41
CA GLU A 219 1.96 -33.67 -6.18
C GLU A 219 1.06 -33.36 -7.39
N GLU A 220 0.70 -34.35 -8.18
CA GLU A 220 -0.19 -34.20 -9.34
C GLU A 220 -1.57 -33.69 -8.92
N THR A 221 -2.14 -34.25 -7.86
CA THR A 221 -3.44 -33.83 -7.33
C THR A 221 -3.41 -32.38 -6.84
N ALA A 222 -2.36 -32.01 -6.11
CA ALA A 222 -2.18 -30.64 -5.63
C ALA A 222 -2.00 -29.65 -6.78
N ALA A 223 -1.20 -30.01 -7.78
CA ALA A 223 -0.99 -29.19 -8.99
C ALA A 223 -2.29 -28.98 -9.78
N ALA A 224 -3.04 -30.06 -10.02
CA ALA A 224 -4.33 -30.02 -10.72
C ALA A 224 -5.35 -29.17 -9.93
N HIS A 225 -5.41 -29.34 -8.62
CA HIS A 225 -6.27 -28.52 -7.75
C HIS A 225 -5.91 -27.04 -7.83
N ALA A 226 -4.61 -26.71 -7.64
CA ALA A 226 -4.11 -25.35 -7.72
C ALA A 226 -4.41 -24.71 -9.09
N ALA A 227 -4.16 -25.42 -10.18
CA ALA A 227 -4.45 -24.96 -11.55
C ALA A 227 -5.93 -24.66 -11.75
N LYS A 228 -6.81 -25.55 -11.28
CA LYS A 228 -8.28 -25.40 -11.37
C LYS A 228 -8.77 -24.18 -10.58
N GLN A 229 -8.31 -24.01 -9.34
CA GLN A 229 -8.72 -22.87 -8.48
C GLN A 229 -8.15 -21.55 -9.03
N PHE A 230 -6.90 -21.53 -9.48
CA PHE A 230 -6.28 -20.39 -10.10
C PHE A 230 -7.01 -19.97 -11.38
N GLY A 231 -7.30 -20.92 -12.27
CA GLY A 231 -8.08 -20.68 -13.45
C GLY A 231 -9.48 -20.10 -13.18
N ARG A 232 -10.17 -20.61 -12.14
CA ARG A 232 -11.48 -20.10 -11.70
C ARG A 232 -11.39 -18.68 -11.19
N ALA A 233 -10.39 -18.36 -10.35
CA ALA A 233 -10.19 -17.01 -9.81
C ALA A 233 -9.94 -15.97 -10.92
N LEU A 234 -9.24 -16.36 -11.98
CA LEU A 234 -8.89 -15.45 -13.08
C LEU A 234 -9.98 -15.25 -14.14
N LYS A 235 -11.11 -15.97 -14.08
CA LYS A 235 -12.18 -15.88 -15.11
C LYS A 235 -12.65 -14.45 -15.36
N THR A 236 -12.77 -13.62 -14.32
CA THR A 236 -13.28 -12.24 -14.42
C THR A 236 -12.20 -11.20 -14.70
N ALA A 237 -10.92 -11.54 -14.51
CA ALA A 237 -9.82 -10.58 -14.65
C ALA A 237 -9.20 -10.54 -16.05
N HIS A 238 -9.59 -11.45 -16.94
CA HIS A 238 -9.15 -11.52 -18.34
C HIS A 238 -7.61 -11.53 -18.50
N VAL A 239 -6.90 -12.22 -17.59
CA VAL A 239 -5.45 -12.38 -17.68
C VAL A 239 -5.12 -13.41 -18.77
N PRO A 240 -4.32 -13.08 -19.80
CA PRO A 240 -3.90 -14.03 -20.83
C PRO A 240 -3.14 -15.23 -20.25
N ARG A 241 -3.23 -16.40 -20.85
CA ARG A 241 -2.54 -17.62 -20.35
C ARG A 241 -1.03 -17.41 -20.20
N ALA A 242 -0.38 -16.75 -21.15
CA ALA A 242 1.05 -16.45 -21.14
C ALA A 242 1.49 -15.51 -20.00
N ARG A 243 0.52 -14.90 -19.27
CA ARG A 243 0.77 -14.00 -18.14
C ARG A 243 0.30 -14.59 -16.81
N ARG A 244 0.07 -15.91 -16.75
CA ARG A 244 -0.34 -16.64 -15.54
C ARG A 244 0.83 -17.49 -15.07
N TYR A 245 1.19 -17.33 -13.82
CA TYR A 245 2.32 -18.01 -13.19
C TYR A 245 1.79 -18.86 -12.04
N LEU A 246 1.72 -20.16 -12.25
CA LEU A 246 1.45 -21.15 -11.23
C LEU A 246 2.79 -21.75 -10.82
N ILE A 247 3.21 -21.54 -9.60
CA ILE A 247 4.57 -21.86 -9.13
C ILE A 247 4.49 -22.76 -7.91
N GLU A 248 5.13 -23.90 -8.02
CA GLU A 248 5.28 -24.84 -6.91
C GLU A 248 6.44 -24.44 -6.02
N GLN A 249 6.22 -23.43 -5.20
CA GLN A 249 7.17 -22.91 -4.21
C GLN A 249 6.41 -22.15 -3.12
N SER A 250 7.12 -21.80 -2.04
CA SER A 250 6.56 -20.87 -1.06
C SER A 250 6.26 -19.50 -1.69
N ALA A 251 5.20 -18.84 -1.27
CA ALA A 251 4.85 -17.50 -1.76
C ALA A 251 5.98 -16.48 -1.52
N VAL A 252 6.78 -16.67 -0.45
CA VAL A 252 7.93 -15.82 -0.13
C VAL A 252 9.01 -15.89 -1.22
N GLN A 253 9.21 -17.03 -1.82
CA GLN A 253 10.18 -17.23 -2.90
C GLN A 253 9.59 -16.91 -4.27
N ALA A 254 8.38 -17.43 -4.55
CA ALA A 254 7.76 -17.34 -5.86
C ALA A 254 7.40 -15.91 -6.26
N ILE A 255 6.78 -15.12 -5.37
CA ILE A 255 6.27 -13.78 -5.72
C ILE A 255 7.42 -12.83 -6.09
N PRO A 256 8.50 -12.68 -5.28
CA PRO A 256 9.63 -11.83 -5.66
C PRO A 256 10.38 -12.34 -6.91
N ALA A 257 10.50 -13.66 -7.08
CA ALA A 257 11.15 -14.25 -8.24
C ALA A 257 10.39 -13.93 -9.54
N VAL A 258 9.06 -14.13 -9.54
CA VAL A 258 8.21 -13.78 -10.69
C VAL A 258 8.24 -12.27 -10.93
N ALA A 259 8.11 -11.45 -9.89
CA ALA A 259 8.15 -10.00 -10.02
C ALA A 259 9.43 -9.49 -10.68
N ARG A 260 10.59 -10.02 -10.28
CA ARG A 260 11.89 -9.72 -10.92
C ARG A 260 11.94 -10.20 -12.36
N ARG A 261 11.55 -11.45 -12.62
CA ARG A 261 11.59 -12.06 -13.98
C ARG A 261 10.81 -11.26 -15.01
N ILE A 262 9.64 -10.72 -14.64
CA ILE A 262 8.79 -9.94 -15.54
C ILE A 262 9.00 -8.43 -15.42
N SER A 263 10.00 -8.00 -14.65
CA SER A 263 10.25 -6.58 -14.37
C SER A 263 8.98 -5.85 -13.89
N SER A 264 8.26 -6.46 -12.94
CA SER A 264 7.03 -5.89 -12.40
C SER A 264 7.29 -4.53 -11.77
N ALA A 265 6.49 -3.54 -12.16
CA ALA A 265 6.54 -2.21 -11.56
C ALA A 265 5.68 -2.12 -10.29
N ILE A 266 4.59 -2.92 -10.23
CA ILE A 266 3.65 -2.92 -9.11
C ILE A 266 3.24 -4.37 -8.83
N VAL A 267 3.42 -4.81 -7.59
CA VAL A 267 2.82 -6.05 -7.07
C VAL A 267 1.59 -5.68 -6.27
N VAL A 268 0.46 -6.32 -6.57
CA VAL A 268 -0.78 -6.15 -5.81
C VAL A 268 -1.03 -7.41 -4.99
N MET A 269 -1.15 -7.25 -3.69
CA MET A 269 -1.31 -8.38 -2.76
C MET A 269 -2.24 -8.03 -1.60
N GLY A 270 -2.75 -9.06 -0.94
CA GLY A 270 -3.50 -8.92 0.29
C GLY A 270 -2.60 -8.96 1.52
N ALA A 271 -2.91 -8.17 2.53
CA ALA A 271 -2.33 -8.33 3.85
C ALA A 271 -3.41 -8.77 4.84
N ILE A 272 -3.31 -10.00 5.31
CA ILE A 272 -4.23 -10.56 6.30
C ILE A 272 -3.43 -11.26 7.39
N SER A 273 -3.90 -11.08 8.64
CA SER A 273 -3.55 -11.98 9.74
C SER A 273 -4.37 -13.27 9.66
N ARG A 274 -3.71 -14.41 9.80
CA ARG A 274 -4.33 -15.74 9.84
C ARG A 274 -5.05 -16.06 11.16
N SER A 275 -4.86 -15.26 12.20
CA SER A 275 -5.48 -15.50 13.49
C SER A 275 -6.73 -14.65 13.65
N GLY A 276 -7.90 -15.30 13.83
CA GLY A 276 -9.13 -14.67 14.33
C GLY A 276 -8.99 -14.13 15.76
N LEU A 277 -7.77 -14.08 16.30
CA LEU A 277 -7.37 -13.47 17.54
C LEU A 277 -7.29 -11.95 17.35
N LYS A 278 -7.66 -11.22 18.37
CA LYS A 278 -7.82 -9.74 18.48
C LYS A 278 -6.61 -8.87 18.06
N ARG A 279 -5.54 -9.44 17.51
CA ARG A 279 -4.36 -8.72 17.02
C ARG A 279 -4.29 -8.79 15.50
N ILE A 280 -4.29 -7.62 14.88
CA ILE A 280 -4.15 -7.42 13.44
C ILE A 280 -2.65 -7.54 13.11
N PHE A 281 -2.25 -8.66 12.49
CA PHE A 281 -0.89 -8.85 11.97
C PHE A 281 -0.92 -8.88 10.44
N ILE A 282 0.06 -8.27 9.79
CA ILE A 282 0.46 -8.70 8.45
C ILE A 282 1.02 -10.10 8.66
N GLY A 283 0.52 -11.11 7.92
CA GLY A 283 1.04 -12.47 8.07
C GLY A 283 2.54 -12.50 7.75
N ASN A 284 3.32 -13.33 8.48
CA ASN A 284 4.77 -13.47 8.28
C ASN A 284 5.15 -13.64 6.79
N THR A 285 4.33 -14.34 6.01
CA THR A 285 4.53 -14.51 4.56
C THR A 285 4.46 -13.17 3.83
N ALA A 286 3.46 -12.35 4.10
CA ALA A 286 3.29 -11.05 3.45
C ALA A 286 4.41 -10.08 3.83
N GLU A 287 4.85 -10.12 5.09
CA GLU A 287 5.97 -9.31 5.57
C GLU A 287 7.27 -9.65 4.85
N ARG A 288 7.61 -10.94 4.75
CA ARG A 288 8.81 -11.39 4.04
C ARG A 288 8.75 -11.04 2.55
N VAL A 289 7.61 -11.27 1.89
CA VAL A 289 7.41 -10.88 0.48
C VAL A 289 7.61 -9.38 0.30
N LEU A 290 7.01 -8.56 1.18
CA LEU A 290 7.14 -7.10 1.12
C LEU A 290 8.60 -6.65 1.27
N ASN A 291 9.39 -7.27 2.14
CA ASN A 291 10.80 -6.94 2.31
C ASN A 291 11.64 -7.27 1.08
N ASP A 292 11.35 -8.39 0.39
CA ASP A 292 12.10 -8.89 -0.74
C ASP A 292 11.73 -8.22 -2.09
N LEU A 293 10.58 -7.55 -2.14
CA LEU A 293 10.15 -6.81 -3.33
C LEU A 293 10.90 -5.48 -3.45
N THR A 294 11.46 -5.23 -4.63
CA THR A 294 12.13 -3.96 -4.99
C THR A 294 11.23 -3.01 -5.77
N CYS A 295 10.11 -3.48 -6.27
CA CYS A 295 9.07 -2.69 -6.94
C CYS A 295 8.02 -2.16 -5.96
N ASP A 296 7.15 -1.28 -6.43
CA ASP A 296 6.05 -0.74 -5.63
C ASP A 296 5.04 -1.84 -5.26
N VAL A 297 4.38 -1.68 -4.12
CA VAL A 297 3.42 -2.67 -3.65
C VAL A 297 2.09 -2.02 -3.30
N LEU A 298 1.02 -2.48 -3.92
CA LEU A 298 -0.34 -2.13 -3.55
C LEU A 298 -0.90 -3.22 -2.62
N VAL A 299 -1.08 -2.85 -1.37
CA VAL A 299 -1.68 -3.74 -0.37
C VAL A 299 -3.16 -3.47 -0.25
N VAL A 300 -3.99 -4.49 -0.46
CA VAL A 300 -5.44 -4.40 -0.35
C VAL A 300 -5.96 -5.16 0.86
N LYS A 301 -7.08 -4.68 1.40
CA LYS A 301 -7.79 -5.27 2.53
C LYS A 301 -9.09 -5.94 2.07
N PRO A 302 -9.55 -6.97 2.80
CA PRO A 302 -10.87 -7.53 2.55
C PRO A 302 -11.96 -6.51 2.89
N ARG A 303 -13.11 -6.62 2.23
CA ARG A 303 -14.27 -5.80 2.55
C ARG A 303 -14.68 -6.01 3.99
N GLY A 304 -15.03 -4.91 4.66
CA GLY A 304 -15.43 -4.94 6.06
C GLY A 304 -14.28 -4.96 7.07
N PHE A 305 -13.04 -4.81 6.62
CA PHE A 305 -11.91 -4.66 7.53
C PHE A 305 -12.12 -3.45 8.47
N LYS A 306 -12.08 -3.70 9.77
CA LYS A 306 -12.21 -2.67 10.80
C LYS A 306 -10.82 -2.24 11.28
N SER A 307 -10.45 -1.01 11.02
CA SER A 307 -9.20 -0.44 11.52
C SER A 307 -9.30 -0.19 13.04
N PRO A 308 -8.22 -0.49 13.79
CA PRO A 308 -8.16 -0.17 15.22
C PRO A 308 -7.86 1.31 15.48
N VAL A 309 -7.49 2.09 14.45
CA VAL A 309 -7.19 3.51 14.60
C VAL A 309 -8.44 4.28 15.01
N ALA A 310 -8.34 5.01 16.12
CA ALA A 310 -9.42 5.85 16.61
C ALA A 310 -9.82 6.92 15.58
N ARG A 311 -11.09 7.35 15.61
CA ARG A 311 -11.58 8.39 14.69
C ARG A 311 -11.17 9.79 15.14
N ALA A 312 -11.12 10.02 16.45
CA ALA A 312 -10.75 11.31 17.03
C ALA A 312 -9.23 11.53 16.89
N SER A 313 -8.85 12.72 16.47
CA SER A 313 -7.45 13.18 16.52
C SER A 313 -7.06 13.47 17.96
N ARG A 314 -5.80 13.21 18.28
CA ARG A 314 -5.17 13.60 19.55
C ARG A 314 -4.24 14.79 19.34
N GLY A 315 -3.98 15.16 18.09
CA GLY A 315 -3.03 16.17 17.69
C GLY A 315 -3.68 17.45 17.14
N ILE A 316 -2.82 18.38 16.76
CA ILE A 316 -3.21 19.67 16.19
C ILE A 316 -3.24 19.54 14.68
N ARG A 317 -4.38 19.82 14.08
CA ARG A 317 -4.58 19.75 12.63
C ARG A 317 -4.43 21.13 12.00
N LEU A 318 -3.58 21.19 10.97
CA LEU A 318 -3.34 22.36 10.18
C LEU A 318 -3.95 22.14 8.77
N ILE A 319 -4.87 22.98 8.37
CA ILE A 319 -5.51 22.93 7.04
C ILE A 319 -5.19 24.26 6.33
N ALA A 320 -4.75 24.19 5.08
CA ALA A 320 -4.65 25.39 4.26
C ALA A 320 -6.06 25.98 4.03
N THR A 321 -6.32 27.13 4.60
CA THR A 321 -7.53 27.92 4.29
C THR A 321 -7.25 28.67 3.00
N GLY A 322 -7.72 28.15 1.86
CA GLY A 322 -7.56 28.91 0.63
C GLY A 322 -7.82 28.09 -0.62
N ALA A 323 -9.04 27.69 -0.81
CA ALA A 323 -9.66 27.47 -2.12
C ALA A 323 -11.17 27.45 -1.92
N THR A 324 -11.70 28.54 -1.35
CA THR A 324 -13.14 28.79 -1.44
C THR A 324 -13.29 30.22 -1.93
N MET A 325 -14.07 30.34 -2.97
CA MET A 325 -14.56 31.57 -3.64
C MET A 325 -13.60 32.20 -4.64
N LEU A 326 -13.72 31.78 -5.87
CA LEU A 326 -14.28 32.63 -6.94
C LEU A 326 -14.97 31.72 -7.92
#